data_3975ad6488799cba8b4fc64fb27cec5a
#
_entry.id   3975ad6488799cba8b4fc64fb27cec5a
#
_cell.length_a   1.000
_cell.length_b   1.000
_cell.length_c   1.000
_cell.angle_alpha   90.00
_cell.angle_beta   90.00
_cell.angle_gamma   90.00
#
_symmetry.space_group_name_H-M   'P 1'
#
loop_
_entity.id
_entity.type
_entity.pdbx_description
1 polymer ?
#
loop_
_entity_poly.entity_id
_entity_poly.type
_entity_poly.pdbx_seq_one_letter_code
_entity_poly.pdbx_strand_id
1 'polypeptide(L)'
;VDYLFTRDDVDTGRIGTLGMSMGSTKAWWLAALDERVKVCVDICCMTDYESLIEAGGLDRHGVYYYVPGLLKHFTTAQINELICPRPHLSLNGIYDRLTPAKGLDIIEAALKKAYAAQGAGDRFELKRYPVAHLETLEMRLEVMSFLDKWL
;
A
#
# COMPACT_ATOMS: atom_id res chain seq x y z
N VAL A 1 -1.47 -14.45 9.03
CA VAL A 1 -2.95 -14.45 9.13
C VAL A 1 -3.44 -15.75 9.75
N ASP A 2 -2.96 -16.93 9.29
CA ASP A 2 -3.45 -18.24 9.79
C ASP A 2 -3.44 -18.35 11.32
N TYR A 3 -2.35 -17.95 11.96
CA TYR A 3 -2.26 -17.96 13.43
C TYR A 3 -3.33 -17.10 14.09
N LEU A 4 -3.69 -15.94 13.52
CA LEU A 4 -4.75 -15.08 14.06
C LEU A 4 -6.11 -15.78 14.03
N PHE A 5 -6.36 -16.60 13.02
CA PHE A 5 -7.61 -17.38 12.91
C PHE A 5 -7.71 -18.54 13.89
N THR A 6 -6.65 -18.88 14.61
CA THR A 6 -6.68 -19.91 15.68
C THR A 6 -6.86 -19.34 17.07
N ARG A 7 -7.00 -18.01 17.20
CA ARG A 7 -7.08 -17.32 18.48
C ARG A 7 -8.53 -16.94 18.81
N ASP A 8 -8.95 -17.23 20.02
CA ASP A 8 -10.29 -16.89 20.53
C ASP A 8 -10.45 -15.41 20.91
N ASP A 9 -9.34 -14.69 21.10
CA ASP A 9 -9.28 -13.27 21.46
C ASP A 9 -9.11 -12.34 20.24
N VAL A 10 -9.20 -12.86 19.03
CA VAL A 10 -9.07 -12.11 17.77
C VAL A 10 -10.41 -12.10 17.02
N ASP A 11 -10.89 -10.90 16.69
CA ASP A 11 -11.98 -10.76 15.74
C ASP A 11 -11.45 -10.97 14.30
N THR A 12 -11.62 -12.16 13.79
CA THR A 12 -11.15 -12.56 12.45
C THR A 12 -11.88 -11.85 11.29
N GLY A 13 -13.02 -11.22 11.58
CA GLY A 13 -13.73 -10.35 10.64
C GLY A 13 -13.13 -8.96 10.50
N ARG A 14 -12.22 -8.58 11.40
CA ARG A 14 -11.64 -7.23 11.53
C ARG A 14 -10.11 -7.26 11.51
N ILE A 15 -9.52 -7.95 10.57
CA ILE A 15 -8.06 -8.01 10.38
C ILE A 15 -7.65 -7.00 9.32
N GLY A 16 -6.83 -6.02 9.71
CA GLY A 16 -6.21 -5.06 8.81
C GLY A 16 -4.69 -5.18 8.78
N THR A 17 -4.07 -4.56 7.80
CA THR A 17 -2.62 -4.38 7.71
C THR A 17 -2.26 -2.92 7.79
N LEU A 18 -1.22 -2.60 8.56
CA LEU A 18 -0.62 -1.28 8.66
C LEU A 18 0.88 -1.40 8.66
N GLY A 19 1.56 -0.59 7.88
CA GLY A 19 3.00 -0.56 7.88
C GLY A 19 3.62 0.70 7.29
N MET A 20 4.82 1.02 7.75
CA MET A 20 5.64 2.10 7.23
C MET A 20 6.90 1.53 6.57
N SER A 21 7.36 2.12 5.46
CA SER A 21 8.60 1.75 4.76
C SER A 21 8.59 0.27 4.34
N MET A 22 9.51 -0.54 4.84
CA MET A 22 9.48 -2.00 4.65
C MET A 22 8.17 -2.62 5.15
N GLY A 23 7.59 -2.07 6.22
CA GLY A 23 6.29 -2.48 6.73
C GLY A 23 5.16 -2.15 5.76
N SER A 24 5.22 -0.99 5.07
CA SER A 24 4.30 -0.62 4.00
C SER A 24 4.32 -1.67 2.87
N THR A 25 5.51 -2.02 2.39
CA THR A 25 5.67 -3.07 1.36
C THR A 25 5.01 -4.38 1.80
N LYS A 26 5.26 -4.82 3.04
CA LYS A 26 4.63 -6.03 3.57
C LYS A 26 3.12 -5.90 3.72
N ALA A 27 2.62 -4.71 4.10
CA ALA A 27 1.20 -4.47 4.32
C ALA A 27 0.40 -4.62 3.02
N TRP A 28 0.79 -3.92 1.94
CA TRP A 28 0.07 -4.05 0.68
C TRP A 28 0.30 -5.39 -0.02
N TRP A 29 1.50 -6.00 0.06
CA TRP A 29 1.71 -7.36 -0.44
C TRP A 29 0.80 -8.38 0.26
N LEU A 30 0.73 -8.33 1.60
CA LEU A 30 -0.12 -9.24 2.35
C LEU A 30 -1.60 -9.02 2.03
N ALA A 31 -2.04 -7.76 1.96
CA ALA A 31 -3.41 -7.44 1.59
C ALA A 31 -3.76 -7.88 0.17
N ALA A 32 -2.82 -7.75 -0.79
CA ALA A 32 -3.02 -8.20 -2.17
C ALA A 32 -3.18 -9.72 -2.28
N LEU A 33 -2.44 -10.49 -1.47
CA LEU A 33 -2.38 -11.94 -1.59
C LEU A 33 -3.29 -12.70 -0.60
N ASP A 34 -3.86 -12.02 0.40
CA ASP A 34 -4.74 -12.65 1.40
C ASP A 34 -6.05 -11.85 1.56
N GLU A 35 -7.13 -12.38 1.02
CA GLU A 35 -8.47 -11.74 1.04
C GLU A 35 -9.08 -11.62 2.44
N ARG A 36 -8.52 -12.31 3.43
CA ARG A 36 -8.92 -12.22 4.83
C ARG A 36 -8.51 -10.88 5.46
N VAL A 37 -7.52 -10.19 4.88
CA VAL A 37 -7.18 -8.81 5.25
C VAL A 37 -8.29 -7.89 4.75
N LYS A 38 -8.95 -7.18 5.65
CA LYS A 38 -10.12 -6.35 5.34
C LYS A 38 -9.78 -4.90 5.00
N VAL A 39 -8.70 -4.38 5.56
CA VAL A 39 -8.22 -3.00 5.35
C VAL A 39 -6.72 -3.02 5.15
N CYS A 40 -6.23 -2.22 4.22
CA CYS A 40 -4.81 -1.99 4.01
C CYS A 40 -4.46 -0.52 4.27
N VAL A 41 -3.43 -0.28 5.08
CA VAL A 41 -2.82 1.04 5.24
C VAL A 41 -1.32 0.91 5.00
N ASP A 42 -0.80 1.70 4.08
CA ASP A 42 0.64 1.76 3.81
C ASP A 42 1.17 3.19 3.88
N ILE A 43 2.35 3.35 4.46
CA ILE A 43 3.00 4.65 4.67
C ILE A 43 4.41 4.61 4.07
N CYS A 44 4.70 5.52 3.14
CA CYS A 44 6.04 5.76 2.59
C CYS A 44 6.69 4.51 1.94
N CYS A 45 5.99 3.75 1.12
CA CYS A 45 6.63 2.76 0.23
C CYS A 45 5.67 2.10 -0.78
N MET A 46 4.66 2.79 -1.25
CA MET A 46 3.95 2.34 -2.44
C MET A 46 4.73 2.79 -3.69
N THR A 47 5.63 1.96 -4.14
CA THR A 47 6.57 2.31 -5.21
C THR A 47 6.32 1.49 -6.45
N ASP A 48 6.17 2.16 -7.59
CA ASP A 48 6.21 1.49 -8.89
C ASP A 48 7.64 1.07 -9.22
N TYR A 49 7.85 -0.23 -9.45
CA TYR A 49 9.19 -0.81 -9.64
C TYR A 49 9.88 -0.28 -10.90
N GLU A 50 9.14 -0.09 -12.00
CA GLU A 50 9.72 0.44 -13.23
C GLU A 50 10.20 1.88 -13.05
N SER A 51 9.38 2.71 -12.44
CA SER A 51 9.73 4.10 -12.12
C SER A 51 10.91 4.19 -11.14
N LEU A 52 11.02 3.26 -10.20
CA LEU A 52 12.16 3.18 -9.28
C LEU A 52 13.45 2.82 -10.03
N ILE A 53 13.39 1.87 -10.96
CA ILE A 53 14.54 1.47 -11.80
C ILE A 53 14.98 2.65 -12.67
N GLU A 54 14.04 3.30 -13.36
CA GLU A 54 14.31 4.48 -14.18
C GLU A 54 14.98 5.63 -13.39
N ALA A 55 14.56 5.81 -12.14
CA ALA A 55 15.13 6.80 -11.22
C ALA A 55 16.49 6.40 -10.61
N GLY A 56 17.03 5.24 -10.97
CA GLY A 56 18.28 4.72 -10.41
C GLY A 56 18.22 4.40 -8.92
N GLY A 57 17.03 4.02 -8.42
CA GLY A 57 16.76 3.83 -7.00
C GLY A 57 16.95 2.42 -6.46
N LEU A 58 17.51 1.49 -7.25
CA LEU A 58 17.64 0.08 -6.86
C LEU A 58 18.52 -0.15 -5.62
N ASP A 59 19.51 0.68 -5.40
CA ASP A 59 20.44 0.60 -4.25
C ASP A 59 19.81 1.14 -2.94
N ARG A 60 18.63 1.73 -3.02
CA ARG A 60 17.95 2.34 -1.87
C ARG A 60 17.04 1.38 -1.11
N HIS A 61 16.77 0.22 -1.68
CA HIS A 61 15.97 -0.83 -1.07
C HIS A 61 16.81 -2.09 -0.85
N GLY A 62 16.53 -2.84 0.21
CA GLY A 62 17.19 -4.12 0.46
C GLY A 62 16.71 -5.23 -0.49
N VAL A 63 17.45 -6.32 -0.56
CA VAL A 63 17.17 -7.48 -1.44
C VAL A 63 15.75 -8.04 -1.26
N TYR A 64 15.18 -7.93 -0.07
CA TYR A 64 13.80 -8.37 0.23
C TYR A 64 12.73 -7.68 -0.61
N TYR A 65 13.06 -6.53 -1.20
CA TYR A 65 12.13 -5.74 -2.00
C TYR A 65 11.92 -6.32 -3.41
N TYR A 66 12.88 -7.09 -3.89
CA TYR A 66 12.90 -7.54 -5.29
C TYR A 66 12.50 -9.00 -5.43
N VAL A 67 11.50 -9.24 -6.28
CA VAL A 67 11.10 -10.57 -6.69
C VAL A 67 11.65 -10.83 -8.09
N PRO A 68 12.61 -11.76 -8.27
CA PRO A 68 13.20 -12.03 -9.58
C PRO A 68 12.15 -12.35 -10.65
N GLY A 69 12.20 -11.62 -11.76
CA GLY A 69 11.29 -11.83 -12.89
C GLY A 69 9.87 -11.24 -12.72
N LEU A 70 9.55 -10.60 -11.61
CA LEU A 70 8.21 -10.05 -11.34
C LEU A 70 7.69 -9.19 -12.51
N LEU A 71 8.49 -8.22 -12.96
CA LEU A 71 8.10 -7.28 -14.01
C LEU A 71 7.91 -7.90 -15.40
N LYS A 72 8.24 -9.19 -15.58
CA LYS A 72 7.87 -9.92 -16.81
C LYS A 72 6.39 -10.30 -16.86
N HIS A 73 5.71 -10.25 -15.73
CA HIS A 73 4.36 -10.75 -15.57
C HIS A 73 3.40 -9.72 -14.97
N PHE A 74 3.86 -8.89 -14.03
CA PHE A 74 3.03 -7.99 -13.25
C PHE A 74 3.69 -6.64 -13.05
N THR A 75 2.88 -5.58 -13.06
CA THR A 75 3.27 -4.26 -12.56
C THR A 75 2.90 -4.10 -11.07
N THR A 76 3.49 -3.13 -10.40
CA THR A 76 3.12 -2.81 -9.01
C THR A 76 1.64 -2.42 -8.90
N ALA A 77 1.12 -1.68 -9.88
CA ALA A 77 -0.29 -1.31 -9.93
C ALA A 77 -1.20 -2.54 -9.97
N GLN A 78 -0.93 -3.51 -10.86
CA GLN A 78 -1.73 -4.74 -10.98
C GLN A 78 -1.74 -5.57 -9.70
N ILE A 79 -0.63 -5.60 -8.95
CA ILE A 79 -0.58 -6.28 -7.66
C ILE A 79 -1.49 -5.57 -6.65
N ASN A 80 -1.42 -4.24 -6.59
CA ASN A 80 -2.25 -3.46 -5.68
C ASN A 80 -3.74 -3.45 -6.07
N GLU A 81 -4.08 -3.63 -7.34
CA GLU A 81 -5.45 -3.81 -7.80
C GLU A 81 -6.13 -5.06 -7.18
N LEU A 82 -5.37 -6.07 -6.75
CA LEU A 82 -5.90 -7.24 -6.03
C LEU A 82 -6.48 -6.89 -4.65
N ILE A 83 -6.16 -5.73 -4.09
CA ILE A 83 -6.76 -5.25 -2.85
C ILE A 83 -8.20 -4.78 -3.08
N CYS A 84 -8.50 -4.24 -4.27
CA CYS A 84 -9.82 -3.74 -4.63
C CYS A 84 -10.89 -4.86 -4.57
N PRO A 85 -12.09 -4.61 -4.02
CA PRO A 85 -12.65 -3.34 -3.53
C PRO A 85 -12.48 -3.09 -2.02
N ARG A 86 -11.56 -3.77 -1.36
CA ARG A 86 -11.29 -3.58 0.08
C ARG A 86 -10.65 -2.21 0.32
N PRO A 87 -10.93 -1.54 1.47
CA PRO A 87 -10.40 -0.23 1.79
C PRO A 87 -8.86 -0.21 1.79
N HIS A 88 -8.29 0.80 1.13
CA HIS A 88 -6.85 0.96 0.99
C HIS A 88 -6.45 2.43 1.09
N LEU A 89 -5.64 2.76 2.09
CA LEU A 89 -5.07 4.09 2.32
C LEU A 89 -3.56 4.05 2.11
N SER A 90 -3.06 4.89 1.22
CA SER A 90 -1.63 5.07 0.97
C SER A 90 -1.19 6.51 1.27
N LEU A 91 -0.25 6.67 2.20
CA LEU A 91 0.27 7.97 2.63
C LEU A 91 1.74 8.13 2.25
N ASN A 92 2.08 9.13 1.45
CA ASN A 92 3.40 9.26 0.86
C ASN A 92 3.99 10.68 1.01
N GLY A 93 5.31 10.77 1.19
CA GLY A 93 6.04 12.03 1.18
C GLY A 93 6.42 12.44 -0.25
N ILE A 94 6.17 13.71 -0.64
CA ILE A 94 6.55 14.20 -1.99
C ILE A 94 8.06 14.37 -2.16
N TYR A 95 8.82 14.41 -1.05
CA TYR A 95 10.28 14.49 -1.05
C TYR A 95 10.93 13.12 -0.77
N ASP A 96 10.15 12.05 -0.72
CA ASP A 96 10.65 10.69 -0.49
C ASP A 96 11.31 10.14 -1.75
N ARG A 97 12.62 9.93 -1.69
CA ARG A 97 13.41 9.38 -2.81
C ARG A 97 13.21 7.87 -3.01
N LEU A 98 12.56 7.19 -2.06
CA LEU A 98 12.24 5.77 -2.16
C LEU A 98 10.95 5.52 -2.96
N THR A 99 10.15 6.56 -3.15
CA THR A 99 8.87 6.50 -3.88
C THR A 99 8.81 7.61 -4.94
N PRO A 100 9.40 7.39 -6.14
CA PRO A 100 9.37 8.40 -7.20
C PRO A 100 7.94 8.85 -7.52
N ALA A 101 7.74 10.18 -7.63
CA ALA A 101 6.42 10.78 -7.85
C ALA A 101 5.72 10.22 -9.11
N LYS A 102 6.47 10.00 -10.20
CA LYS A 102 5.96 9.37 -11.43
C LYS A 102 5.32 8.01 -11.15
N GLY A 103 5.95 7.20 -10.29
CA GLY A 103 5.43 5.89 -9.90
C GLY A 103 4.15 5.97 -9.09
N LEU A 104 4.06 6.94 -8.17
CA LEU A 104 2.83 7.20 -7.43
C LEU A 104 1.69 7.64 -8.37
N ASP A 105 1.96 8.46 -9.39
CA ASP A 105 0.95 8.89 -10.37
C ASP A 105 0.40 7.70 -11.16
N ILE A 106 1.26 6.76 -11.57
CA ILE A 106 0.88 5.55 -12.30
C ILE A 106 -0.04 4.67 -11.43
N ILE A 107 0.39 4.39 -10.20
CA ILE A 107 -0.38 3.54 -9.29
C ILE A 107 -1.71 4.20 -8.91
N GLU A 108 -1.70 5.49 -8.57
CA GLU A 108 -2.91 6.22 -8.20
C GLU A 108 -3.95 6.20 -9.33
N ALA A 109 -3.54 6.46 -10.57
CA ALA A 109 -4.44 6.45 -11.73
C ALA A 109 -5.04 5.06 -11.96
N ALA A 110 -4.24 3.99 -11.86
CA ALA A 110 -4.69 2.62 -12.03
C ALA A 110 -5.68 2.21 -10.94
N LEU A 111 -5.35 2.46 -9.67
CA LEU A 111 -6.21 2.09 -8.55
C LEU A 111 -7.51 2.89 -8.52
N LYS A 112 -7.48 4.21 -8.77
CA LYS A 112 -8.71 4.99 -8.89
C LYS A 112 -9.65 4.43 -9.96
N LYS A 113 -9.10 4.00 -11.10
CA LYS A 113 -9.87 3.36 -12.17
C LYS A 113 -10.45 2.01 -11.72
N ALA A 114 -9.66 1.16 -11.09
CA ALA A 114 -10.09 -0.15 -10.63
C ALA A 114 -11.22 -0.05 -9.57
N TYR A 115 -11.03 0.82 -8.57
CA TYR A 115 -12.03 1.04 -7.53
C TYR A 115 -13.31 1.67 -8.07
N ALA A 116 -13.22 2.63 -8.99
CA ALA A 116 -14.39 3.22 -9.63
C ALA A 116 -15.18 2.18 -10.45
N ALA A 117 -14.50 1.28 -11.16
CA ALA A 117 -15.13 0.21 -11.92
C ALA A 117 -15.94 -0.77 -11.06
N GLN A 118 -15.60 -0.90 -9.78
CA GLN A 118 -16.32 -1.73 -8.81
C GLN A 118 -17.28 -0.96 -7.90
N GLY A 119 -17.53 0.33 -8.19
CA GLY A 119 -18.40 1.18 -7.37
C GLY A 119 -17.87 1.45 -5.95
N ALA A 120 -16.56 1.32 -5.76
CA ALA A 120 -15.88 1.42 -4.46
C ALA A 120 -14.89 2.60 -4.41
N GLY A 121 -15.12 3.65 -5.18
CA GLY A 121 -14.19 4.78 -5.31
C GLY A 121 -13.88 5.51 -4.00
N ASP A 122 -14.78 5.42 -3.01
CA ASP A 122 -14.60 5.97 -1.67
C ASP A 122 -13.72 5.12 -0.74
N ARG A 123 -13.29 3.94 -1.20
CA ARG A 123 -12.47 3.01 -0.43
C ARG A 123 -10.99 3.06 -0.74
N PHE A 124 -10.59 3.83 -1.74
CA PHE A 124 -9.17 4.04 -2.06
C PHE A 124 -8.81 5.51 -1.93
N GLU A 125 -7.78 5.78 -1.13
CA GLU A 125 -7.17 7.10 -0.98
C GLU A 125 -5.65 7.01 -1.08
N LEU A 126 -5.04 7.82 -1.95
CA LEU A 126 -3.60 8.07 -1.96
C LEU A 126 -3.38 9.54 -1.64
N LYS A 127 -2.66 9.82 -0.56
CA LYS A 127 -2.35 11.19 -0.11
C LYS A 127 -0.86 11.46 -0.14
N ARG A 128 -0.53 12.73 -0.38
CA ARG A 128 0.85 13.19 -0.51
C ARG A 128 1.09 14.37 0.42
N TYR A 129 2.16 14.28 1.19
CA TYR A 129 2.54 15.27 2.20
C TYR A 129 3.88 15.91 1.85
N PRO A 130 4.12 17.19 2.21
CA PRO A 130 5.37 17.89 1.92
C PRO A 130 6.51 17.47 2.86
N VAL A 131 6.76 16.17 2.94
CA VAL A 131 7.76 15.54 3.80
C VAL A 131 8.60 14.52 3.01
N ALA A 132 9.70 14.09 3.59
CA ALA A 132 10.53 12.99 3.08
C ALA A 132 10.01 11.62 3.59
N HIS A 133 10.90 10.68 3.87
CA HIS A 133 10.58 9.34 4.33
C HIS A 133 10.30 9.31 5.85
N LEU A 134 9.15 9.82 6.25
CA LEU A 134 8.72 9.86 7.65
C LEU A 134 7.18 9.87 7.76
N GLU A 135 6.68 9.44 8.91
CA GLU A 135 5.28 9.57 9.29
C GLU A 135 5.10 10.80 10.17
N THR A 136 4.14 11.66 9.84
CA THR A 136 3.76 12.83 10.64
C THR A 136 2.60 12.51 11.58
N LEU A 137 2.35 13.41 12.55
CA LEU A 137 1.16 13.32 13.40
C LEU A 137 -0.13 13.38 12.56
N GLU A 138 -0.17 14.22 11.53
CA GLU A 138 -1.31 14.33 10.63
C GLU A 138 -1.60 13.01 9.93
N MET A 139 -0.57 12.36 9.36
CA MET A 139 -0.69 11.03 8.76
C MET A 139 -1.21 10.01 9.77
N ARG A 140 -0.70 10.02 11.01
CA ARG A 140 -1.15 9.12 12.08
C ARG A 140 -2.63 9.31 12.40
N LEU A 141 -3.11 10.54 12.49
CA LEU A 141 -4.53 10.82 12.73
C LEU A 141 -5.41 10.33 11.58
N GLU A 142 -4.96 10.46 10.34
CA GLU A 142 -5.67 9.92 9.18
C GLU A 142 -5.72 8.38 9.19
N VAL A 143 -4.62 7.73 9.54
CA VAL A 143 -4.58 6.26 9.72
C VAL A 143 -5.65 5.82 10.72
N MET A 144 -5.69 6.46 11.90
CA MET A 144 -6.67 6.12 12.94
C MET A 144 -8.11 6.32 12.44
N SER A 145 -8.40 7.46 11.83
CA SER A 145 -9.72 7.75 11.27
C SER A 145 -10.13 6.77 10.17
N PHE A 146 -9.18 6.36 9.33
CA PHE A 146 -9.44 5.39 8.26
C PHE A 146 -9.73 3.99 8.82
N LEU A 147 -8.94 3.55 9.80
CA LEU A 147 -9.17 2.26 10.48
C LEU A 147 -10.49 2.25 11.24
N ASP A 148 -10.83 3.32 11.98
CA ASP A 148 -12.11 3.45 12.69
C ASP A 148 -13.33 3.39 11.74
N LYS A 149 -13.17 3.89 10.53
CA LYS A 149 -14.24 3.86 9.51
C LYS A 149 -14.43 2.50 8.88
N TRP A 150 -13.36 1.73 8.67
CA TRP A 150 -13.39 0.57 7.77
C TRP A 150 -13.09 -0.77 8.45
N LEU A 151 -12.56 -0.75 9.66
CA LEU A 151 -12.23 -1.94 10.43
C LEU A 151 -13.09 -2.04 11.69
#